data_6cfa07de7c01a810024060258a1b7252
#
_entry.id   6cfa07de7c01a810024060258a1b7252
#
_cell.length_a   1.000
_cell.length_b   1.000
_cell.length_c   1.000
_cell.angle_alpha   90.00
_cell.angle_beta   90.00
_cell.angle_gamma   90.00
#
_symmetry.space_group_name_H-M   'P 1'
#
loop_
_entity.id
_entity.type
_entity.pdbx_description
1 polymer ?
#
loop_
_entity_poly.entity_id
_entity_poly.type
_entity_poly.pdbx_seq_one_letter_code
_entity_poly.pdbx_strand_id
1 'polypeptide(L)'
;MGEKMINLTIDGVQLQVPEGTSVMSAAAGVGIEVPHLCFLKDINEISACKVCVVEVQGKSKLITACNSPVEEGMVVYTNSPKVRRVRKTNVELILSQHDCHCATCVRSRNCNLQQISNDLGILEVPFTEEVPETPWDHSFPLIRDSRKCIKCMRCVQICDKVQAMHVWDVQNTGSRTTVDVADNKTIDCSDCTLCGQCITHCPTGALRERDDTYKAFSALADPEKVTVVQVAPAVRTAWGEELGLNAEEASEGKMVAALKRIGFDYVFDTNFAADLTIMEEGNELLERLGNSRKYAWPMFTSCCPGWVSFVSKKYPEYLRNLSTAKSPQQMFGAMAKTYFAQKKGIDPNNICCISIMPCVSKKREASLSYMKSAGAGQDVDIVLTTREFVRMIRAEHINTRFLKEQAFDSPLGESTGAGVIFGVTGGVMEAALRTAYAVVEGKNPEADAFRAVRGRDGRREADFTLGDQTLHTCTVSGLANAEKLMEDIKAGRVSYDFVEVMACPGGCVGGGGQPIHDGCEFAERRGGTLYRLDSERKLRFSHENPEVQKAYEEFLGKPLSRTAHKLLHSEHVNELYFETHNYL
;
A
#
# COMPACT_ATOMS: atom_id res chain seq x y z
N MET A 1 -37.80 0.80 9.53
CA MET A 1 -38.62 0.59 8.32
C MET A 1 -37.89 -0.47 7.50
N GLY A 2 -38.54 -1.58 7.09
CA GLY A 2 -37.86 -2.58 6.24
C GLY A 2 -37.50 -1.96 4.91
N GLU A 3 -36.31 -2.28 4.39
CA GLU A 3 -35.88 -1.84 3.06
C GLU A 3 -36.88 -2.38 2.02
N LYS A 4 -37.29 -1.52 1.10
CA LYS A 4 -38.17 -1.92 0.00
C LYS A 4 -37.41 -2.82 -0.95
N MET A 5 -37.91 -4.02 -1.18
CA MET A 5 -37.30 -5.02 -2.06
C MET A 5 -37.88 -4.91 -3.46
N ILE A 6 -37.05 -5.04 -4.47
CA ILE A 6 -37.38 -4.96 -5.90
C ILE A 6 -37.20 -6.35 -6.52
N ASN A 7 -38.22 -6.83 -7.23
CA ASN A 7 -38.17 -8.09 -7.99
C ASN A 7 -37.75 -7.81 -9.44
N LEU A 8 -36.82 -8.58 -9.97
CA LEU A 8 -36.36 -8.47 -11.36
C LEU A 8 -35.91 -9.82 -11.90
N THR A 9 -35.64 -9.85 -13.19
CA THR A 9 -35.07 -11.02 -13.87
C THR A 9 -33.83 -10.62 -14.64
N ILE A 10 -32.71 -11.32 -14.46
CA ILE A 10 -31.47 -11.12 -15.22
C ILE A 10 -31.07 -12.43 -15.90
N ASP A 11 -30.99 -12.42 -17.23
CA ASP A 11 -30.72 -13.59 -18.08
C ASP A 11 -31.56 -14.83 -17.71
N GLY A 12 -32.83 -14.62 -17.36
CA GLY A 12 -33.77 -15.67 -16.96
C GLY A 12 -33.74 -16.05 -15.47
N VAL A 13 -32.79 -15.53 -14.69
CA VAL A 13 -32.71 -15.75 -13.25
C VAL A 13 -33.56 -14.71 -12.52
N GLN A 14 -34.57 -15.15 -11.77
CA GLN A 14 -35.40 -14.29 -10.90
C GLN A 14 -34.64 -14.00 -9.59
N LEU A 15 -34.66 -12.75 -9.17
CA LEU A 15 -33.97 -12.32 -7.95
C LEU A 15 -34.73 -11.15 -7.30
N GLN A 16 -34.44 -10.95 -6.03
CA GLN A 16 -34.99 -9.85 -5.23
C GLN A 16 -33.83 -9.14 -4.53
N VAL A 17 -33.76 -7.81 -4.69
CA VAL A 17 -32.69 -6.99 -4.12
C VAL A 17 -33.27 -5.70 -3.52
N PRO A 18 -32.55 -5.03 -2.60
CA PRO A 18 -32.94 -3.73 -2.07
C PRO A 18 -33.14 -2.67 -3.17
N GLU A 19 -34.06 -1.75 -2.96
CA GLU A 19 -34.24 -0.57 -3.83
C GLU A 19 -32.97 0.25 -3.88
N GLY A 20 -32.60 0.76 -5.08
CA GLY A 20 -31.34 1.49 -5.31
C GLY A 20 -30.16 0.61 -5.69
N THR A 21 -30.28 -0.72 -5.59
CA THR A 21 -29.21 -1.63 -6.07
C THR A 21 -29.00 -1.42 -7.58
N SER A 22 -27.74 -1.32 -8.03
CA SER A 22 -27.42 -1.24 -9.46
C SER A 22 -27.63 -2.60 -10.15
N VAL A 23 -27.94 -2.57 -11.46
CA VAL A 23 -28.03 -3.81 -12.27
C VAL A 23 -26.72 -4.62 -12.19
N MET A 24 -25.57 -3.96 -12.14
CA MET A 24 -24.25 -4.59 -11.96
C MET A 24 -24.17 -5.39 -10.65
N SER A 25 -24.55 -4.76 -9.54
CA SER A 25 -24.51 -5.41 -8.22
C SER A 25 -25.53 -6.53 -8.10
N ALA A 26 -26.73 -6.35 -8.68
CA ALA A 26 -27.77 -7.37 -8.72
C ALA A 26 -27.30 -8.60 -9.52
N ALA A 27 -26.69 -8.41 -10.69
CA ALA A 27 -26.13 -9.49 -11.51
C ALA A 27 -25.02 -10.25 -10.78
N ALA A 28 -24.09 -9.54 -10.15
CA ALA A 28 -23.00 -10.13 -9.37
C ALA A 28 -23.51 -11.00 -8.21
N GLY A 29 -24.61 -10.58 -7.55
CA GLY A 29 -25.24 -11.32 -6.45
C GLY A 29 -25.77 -12.71 -6.84
N VAL A 30 -26.01 -12.95 -8.12
CA VAL A 30 -26.45 -14.26 -8.66
C VAL A 30 -25.39 -14.93 -9.55
N GLY A 31 -24.12 -14.47 -9.45
CA GLY A 31 -23.00 -15.05 -10.19
C GLY A 31 -22.94 -14.70 -11.67
N ILE A 32 -23.69 -13.69 -12.13
CA ILE A 32 -23.63 -13.20 -13.50
C ILE A 32 -22.63 -12.06 -13.57
N GLU A 33 -21.51 -12.29 -14.27
CA GLU A 33 -20.49 -11.28 -14.48
C GLU A 33 -20.78 -10.40 -15.69
N VAL A 34 -20.91 -9.08 -15.49
CA VAL A 34 -21.06 -8.10 -16.55
C VAL A 34 -19.70 -7.46 -16.84
N PRO A 35 -19.11 -7.62 -18.05
CA PRO A 35 -17.81 -7.06 -18.37
C PRO A 35 -17.77 -5.54 -18.17
N HIS A 36 -16.68 -5.05 -17.55
CA HIS A 36 -16.50 -3.63 -17.26
C HIS A 36 -15.01 -3.25 -17.16
N LEU A 37 -14.69 -1.96 -17.32
CA LEU A 37 -13.33 -1.43 -17.19
C LEU A 37 -13.25 -0.28 -16.18
N CYS A 38 -14.25 0.60 -16.13
CA CYS A 38 -14.21 1.77 -15.24
C CYS A 38 -14.82 1.52 -13.88
N PHE A 39 -15.73 0.55 -13.73
CA PHE A 39 -16.47 0.34 -12.50
C PHE A 39 -15.57 -0.04 -11.31
N LEU A 40 -15.77 0.66 -10.20
CA LEU A 40 -15.30 0.31 -8.85
C LEU A 40 -16.48 0.61 -7.91
N LYS A 41 -16.98 -0.40 -7.22
CA LYS A 41 -18.14 -0.27 -6.34
C LYS A 41 -17.90 0.85 -5.31
N ASP A 42 -18.89 1.70 -5.12
CA ASP A 42 -18.94 2.84 -4.20
C ASP A 42 -17.88 3.95 -4.48
N ILE A 43 -16.96 3.71 -5.42
CA ILE A 43 -15.86 4.64 -5.75
C ILE A 43 -16.08 5.25 -7.14
N ASN A 44 -16.20 4.43 -8.18
CA ASN A 44 -16.27 4.89 -9.58
C ASN A 44 -17.39 4.22 -10.36
N GLU A 45 -18.60 4.75 -10.26
CA GLU A 45 -19.82 4.28 -10.93
C GLU A 45 -20.31 5.27 -12.00
N ILE A 46 -19.38 5.89 -12.71
CA ILE A 46 -19.65 7.01 -13.63
C ILE A 46 -19.96 6.59 -15.07
N SER A 47 -19.90 5.28 -15.37
CA SER A 47 -20.24 4.77 -16.69
C SER A 47 -19.39 5.33 -17.85
N ALA A 48 -18.08 5.61 -17.62
CA ALA A 48 -17.20 6.20 -18.63
C ALA A 48 -16.93 5.27 -19.81
N CYS A 49 -16.58 3.99 -19.56
CA CYS A 49 -16.13 3.06 -20.60
C CYS A 49 -17.26 2.48 -21.48
N LYS A 50 -18.51 2.51 -21.04
CA LYS A 50 -19.68 1.93 -21.74
C LYS A 50 -19.55 0.42 -22.12
N VAL A 51 -18.67 -0.32 -21.46
CA VAL A 51 -18.48 -1.76 -21.70
C VAL A 51 -19.58 -2.58 -21.02
N CYS A 52 -20.10 -2.11 -19.88
CA CYS A 52 -21.13 -2.77 -19.09
C CYS A 52 -22.56 -2.55 -19.61
N VAL A 53 -22.75 -2.27 -20.91
CA VAL A 53 -24.07 -2.10 -21.49
C VAL A 53 -24.90 -3.39 -21.40
N VAL A 54 -26.20 -3.25 -21.11
CA VAL A 54 -27.18 -4.33 -21.03
C VAL A 54 -28.48 -3.91 -21.73
N GLU A 55 -29.26 -4.88 -22.15
CA GLU A 55 -30.58 -4.68 -22.76
C GLU A 55 -31.67 -4.89 -21.71
N VAL A 56 -32.65 -4.00 -21.71
CA VAL A 56 -33.84 -4.13 -20.84
C VAL A 56 -35.04 -4.34 -21.73
N GLN A 57 -35.83 -5.37 -21.45
CA GLN A 57 -37.07 -5.67 -22.17
C GLN A 57 -38.00 -4.45 -22.20
N GLY A 58 -38.50 -4.11 -23.38
CA GLY A 58 -39.40 -2.95 -23.54
C GLY A 58 -38.67 -1.60 -23.67
N LYS A 59 -37.37 -1.50 -23.41
CA LYS A 59 -36.57 -0.26 -23.62
C LYS A 59 -35.87 -0.32 -24.98
N SER A 60 -35.95 0.73 -25.78
CA SER A 60 -35.27 0.80 -27.10
C SER A 60 -33.75 1.01 -27.01
N LYS A 61 -33.29 1.69 -25.95
CA LYS A 61 -31.87 2.01 -25.70
C LYS A 61 -31.27 1.02 -24.71
N LEU A 62 -29.99 0.65 -24.93
CA LEU A 62 -29.20 -0.03 -23.93
C LEU A 62 -28.91 0.90 -22.75
N ILE A 63 -28.83 0.35 -21.56
CA ILE A 63 -28.41 1.05 -20.35
C ILE A 63 -27.06 0.52 -19.86
N THR A 64 -26.37 1.24 -19.00
CA THR A 64 -25.12 0.80 -18.39
C THR A 64 -25.39 0.20 -17.02
N ALA A 65 -25.01 -1.07 -16.81
CA ALA A 65 -25.32 -1.80 -15.59
C ALA A 65 -24.73 -1.18 -14.33
N CYS A 66 -23.56 -0.53 -14.45
CA CYS A 66 -22.79 -0.03 -13.30
C CYS A 66 -23.44 1.15 -12.55
N ASN A 67 -24.30 1.93 -13.22
CA ASN A 67 -24.91 3.13 -12.63
C ASN A 67 -26.45 3.21 -12.84
N SER A 68 -27.07 2.13 -13.34
CA SER A 68 -28.52 2.07 -13.50
C SER A 68 -29.12 1.29 -12.34
N PRO A 69 -29.99 1.90 -11.51
CA PRO A 69 -30.70 1.19 -10.46
C PRO A 69 -31.73 0.21 -11.06
N VAL A 70 -32.02 -0.85 -10.32
CA VAL A 70 -33.06 -1.81 -10.69
C VAL A 70 -34.47 -1.22 -10.53
N GLU A 71 -35.39 -1.66 -11.36
CA GLU A 71 -36.82 -1.27 -11.34
C GLU A 71 -37.67 -2.52 -11.13
N GLU A 72 -38.84 -2.38 -10.49
CA GLU A 72 -39.77 -3.49 -10.25
C GLU A 72 -40.22 -4.14 -11.58
N GLY A 73 -40.13 -5.47 -11.66
CA GLY A 73 -40.45 -6.24 -12.86
C GLY A 73 -39.47 -6.09 -14.02
N MET A 74 -38.29 -5.45 -13.82
CA MET A 74 -37.25 -5.28 -14.86
C MET A 74 -36.77 -6.64 -15.37
N VAL A 75 -36.72 -6.81 -16.70
CA VAL A 75 -36.11 -7.99 -17.36
C VAL A 75 -34.88 -7.54 -18.12
N VAL A 76 -33.71 -8.04 -17.71
CA VAL A 76 -32.40 -7.63 -18.21
C VAL A 76 -31.73 -8.77 -18.97
N TYR A 77 -31.13 -8.46 -20.12
CA TYR A 77 -30.28 -9.35 -20.90
C TYR A 77 -28.86 -8.80 -20.94
N THR A 78 -27.93 -9.52 -20.32
CA THR A 78 -26.53 -9.05 -20.20
C THR A 78 -25.71 -9.34 -21.43
N ASN A 79 -26.14 -10.24 -22.31
CA ASN A 79 -25.36 -10.71 -23.46
C ASN A 79 -26.22 -11.00 -24.72
N SER A 80 -27.21 -10.15 -25.04
CA SER A 80 -27.96 -10.27 -26.29
C SER A 80 -27.09 -9.93 -27.51
N PRO A 81 -27.49 -10.32 -28.76
CA PRO A 81 -26.76 -9.94 -29.98
C PRO A 81 -26.54 -8.42 -30.12
N LYS A 82 -27.52 -7.62 -29.68
CA LYS A 82 -27.43 -6.17 -29.67
C LYS A 82 -26.37 -5.67 -28.66
N VAL A 83 -26.36 -6.23 -27.46
CA VAL A 83 -25.38 -5.93 -26.41
C VAL A 83 -23.97 -6.29 -26.88
N ARG A 84 -23.75 -7.49 -27.41
CA ARG A 84 -22.43 -7.93 -27.92
C ARG A 84 -21.88 -6.99 -28.97
N ARG A 85 -22.70 -6.58 -29.94
CA ARG A 85 -22.30 -5.64 -31.00
C ARG A 85 -21.83 -4.31 -30.43
N VAL A 86 -22.65 -3.69 -29.56
CA VAL A 86 -22.32 -2.38 -28.99
C VAL A 86 -21.11 -2.47 -28.07
N ARG A 87 -21.01 -3.52 -27.25
CA ARG A 87 -19.84 -3.75 -26.39
C ARG A 87 -18.56 -3.89 -27.18
N LYS A 88 -18.59 -4.69 -28.28
CA LYS A 88 -17.44 -4.85 -29.18
C LYS A 88 -17.02 -3.50 -29.76
N THR A 89 -17.93 -2.71 -30.32
CA THR A 89 -17.62 -1.37 -30.85
C THR A 89 -17.02 -0.44 -29.80
N ASN A 90 -17.55 -0.45 -28.55
CA ASN A 90 -17.01 0.38 -27.48
C ASN A 90 -15.56 -0.04 -27.12
N VAL A 91 -15.25 -1.32 -27.10
CA VAL A 91 -13.89 -1.80 -26.84
C VAL A 91 -12.95 -1.49 -28.02
N GLU A 92 -13.40 -1.65 -29.27
CA GLU A 92 -12.65 -1.25 -30.46
C GLU A 92 -12.30 0.26 -30.45
N LEU A 93 -13.23 1.12 -30.04
CA LEU A 93 -12.97 2.56 -29.84
C LEU A 93 -11.96 2.84 -28.72
N ILE A 94 -11.98 2.06 -27.64
CA ILE A 94 -10.96 2.18 -26.59
C ILE A 94 -9.59 1.77 -27.12
N LEU A 95 -9.51 0.66 -27.87
CA LEU A 95 -8.28 0.15 -28.43
C LEU A 95 -7.65 1.10 -29.46
N SER A 96 -8.47 1.85 -30.24
CA SER A 96 -7.96 2.84 -31.20
C SER A 96 -7.19 4.01 -30.55
N GLN A 97 -7.33 4.18 -29.23
CA GLN A 97 -6.60 5.20 -28.46
C GLN A 97 -5.68 4.59 -27.39
N HIS A 98 -5.32 3.32 -27.56
CA HIS A 98 -4.52 2.57 -26.59
C HIS A 98 -3.30 1.93 -27.27
N ASP A 99 -2.12 2.11 -26.68
CA ASP A 99 -0.91 1.42 -27.11
C ASP A 99 -1.00 -0.08 -26.79
N CYS A 100 -1.27 -0.87 -27.81
CA CYS A 100 -1.49 -2.32 -27.73
C CYS A 100 -0.20 -3.16 -27.70
N HIS A 101 0.99 -2.59 -27.41
CA HIS A 101 2.23 -3.35 -27.23
C HIS A 101 2.22 -4.14 -25.91
N CYS A 102 1.36 -5.15 -25.83
CA CYS A 102 1.11 -5.93 -24.61
C CYS A 102 2.32 -6.70 -24.11
N ALA A 103 3.24 -7.12 -24.98
CA ALA A 103 4.43 -7.88 -24.59
C ALA A 103 5.38 -7.09 -23.68
N THR A 104 5.44 -5.77 -23.83
CA THR A 104 6.26 -4.86 -23.03
C THR A 104 5.45 -4.13 -21.94
N CYS A 105 4.18 -4.46 -21.77
CA CYS A 105 3.31 -3.82 -20.80
C CYS A 105 3.47 -4.44 -19.41
N VAL A 106 3.54 -3.60 -18.37
CA VAL A 106 3.60 -4.03 -16.96
C VAL A 106 2.37 -4.85 -16.55
N ARG A 107 1.23 -4.71 -17.23
CA ARG A 107 -0.01 -5.48 -17.04
C ARG A 107 -0.13 -6.69 -17.97
N SER A 108 0.93 -7.08 -18.67
CA SER A 108 0.92 -8.29 -19.49
C SER A 108 0.47 -9.51 -18.66
N ARG A 109 -0.49 -10.29 -19.18
CA ARG A 109 -1.15 -11.44 -18.51
C ARG A 109 -2.08 -11.08 -17.33
N ASN A 110 -2.19 -9.81 -16.96
CA ASN A 110 -3.06 -9.35 -15.89
C ASN A 110 -3.71 -8.02 -16.30
N CYS A 111 -4.50 -8.03 -17.38
CA CYS A 111 -5.12 -6.85 -17.97
C CYS A 111 -6.55 -7.16 -18.42
N ASN A 112 -7.54 -6.54 -17.79
CA ASN A 112 -8.95 -6.75 -18.14
C ASN A 112 -9.28 -6.25 -19.53
N LEU A 113 -8.63 -5.19 -20.03
CA LEU A 113 -8.85 -4.74 -21.41
C LEU A 113 -8.42 -5.84 -22.41
N GLN A 114 -7.27 -6.47 -22.19
CA GLN A 114 -6.80 -7.58 -23.02
C GLN A 114 -7.75 -8.78 -22.94
N GLN A 115 -8.20 -9.16 -21.74
CA GLN A 115 -9.13 -10.26 -21.54
C GLN A 115 -10.45 -10.00 -22.27
N ILE A 116 -11.08 -8.85 -22.05
CA ILE A 116 -12.36 -8.49 -22.69
C ILE A 116 -12.22 -8.43 -24.21
N SER A 117 -11.09 -7.95 -24.74
CA SER A 117 -10.84 -7.91 -26.19
C SER A 117 -10.77 -9.32 -26.77
N ASN A 118 -10.10 -10.26 -26.09
CA ASN A 118 -10.03 -11.67 -26.48
C ASN A 118 -11.42 -12.33 -26.43
N ASP A 119 -12.19 -12.11 -25.36
CA ASP A 119 -13.53 -12.69 -25.19
C ASP A 119 -14.54 -12.20 -26.23
N LEU A 120 -14.34 -10.97 -26.73
CA LEU A 120 -15.16 -10.39 -27.80
C LEU A 120 -14.65 -10.76 -29.21
N GLY A 121 -13.56 -11.49 -29.32
CA GLY A 121 -12.97 -11.88 -30.60
C GLY A 121 -12.54 -10.67 -31.46
N ILE A 122 -11.93 -9.66 -30.84
CA ILE A 122 -11.41 -8.50 -31.54
C ILE A 122 -10.01 -8.84 -32.06
N LEU A 123 -9.90 -9.06 -33.38
CA LEU A 123 -8.65 -9.38 -34.07
C LEU A 123 -8.06 -8.15 -34.76
N GLU A 124 -8.91 -7.22 -35.16
CA GLU A 124 -8.53 -5.97 -35.84
C GLU A 124 -9.34 -4.81 -35.26
N VAL A 125 -8.73 -3.63 -35.24
CA VAL A 125 -9.39 -2.38 -34.83
C VAL A 125 -9.75 -1.59 -36.10
N PRO A 126 -11.05 -1.42 -36.42
CA PRO A 126 -11.47 -0.79 -37.67
C PRO A 126 -11.38 0.75 -37.65
N PHE A 127 -10.87 1.35 -36.60
CA PHE A 127 -10.74 2.79 -36.41
C PHE A 127 -9.28 3.21 -36.54
N THR A 128 -9.07 4.46 -36.99
CA THR A 128 -7.74 5.07 -37.04
C THR A 128 -7.16 5.16 -35.63
N GLU A 129 -5.92 4.70 -35.48
CA GLU A 129 -5.22 4.80 -34.19
C GLU A 129 -4.74 6.23 -33.94
N GLU A 130 -5.14 6.79 -32.81
CA GLU A 130 -4.69 8.08 -32.32
C GLU A 130 -4.26 7.93 -30.85
N VAL A 131 -3.01 7.53 -30.64
CA VAL A 131 -2.48 7.30 -29.30
C VAL A 131 -1.87 8.58 -28.73
N PRO A 132 -2.48 9.21 -27.73
CA PRO A 132 -1.97 10.46 -27.16
C PRO A 132 -0.72 10.20 -26.31
N GLU A 133 0.30 11.04 -26.47
CA GLU A 133 1.51 11.00 -25.67
C GLU A 133 1.68 12.34 -24.93
N THR A 134 1.97 12.26 -23.62
CA THR A 134 2.30 13.42 -22.79
C THR A 134 3.62 13.14 -22.07
N PRO A 135 4.50 14.17 -21.95
CA PRO A 135 5.77 14.02 -21.24
C PRO A 135 5.55 13.58 -19.78
N TRP A 136 6.49 12.81 -19.26
CA TRP A 136 6.50 12.39 -17.85
C TRP A 136 7.91 12.31 -17.29
N ASP A 137 8.09 12.70 -16.03
CA ASP A 137 9.37 12.54 -15.34
C ASP A 137 9.57 11.07 -14.92
N HIS A 138 10.47 10.37 -15.60
CA HIS A 138 10.82 8.97 -15.32
C HIS A 138 11.69 8.79 -14.06
N SER A 139 12.20 9.86 -13.46
CA SER A 139 12.93 9.81 -12.19
C SER A 139 11.98 9.69 -10.99
N PHE A 140 10.75 10.18 -11.13
CA PHE A 140 9.73 10.13 -10.08
C PHE A 140 9.31 8.69 -9.77
N PRO A 141 9.05 8.33 -8.49
CA PRO A 141 8.69 6.95 -8.11
C PRO A 141 7.40 6.40 -8.73
N LEU A 142 6.49 7.26 -9.18
CA LEU A 142 5.27 6.88 -9.90
C LEU A 142 5.42 7.28 -11.37
N ILE A 143 5.20 6.33 -12.27
CA ILE A 143 5.28 6.51 -13.71
C ILE A 143 3.87 6.49 -14.31
N ARG A 144 3.62 7.44 -15.21
CA ARG A 144 2.43 7.48 -16.06
C ARG A 144 2.81 7.33 -17.54
N ASP A 145 2.17 6.39 -18.21
CA ASP A 145 2.19 6.23 -19.65
C ASP A 145 0.80 6.61 -20.22
N SER A 146 0.67 7.82 -20.76
CA SER A 146 -0.59 8.32 -21.30
C SER A 146 -1.13 7.49 -22.45
N ARG A 147 -0.25 6.83 -23.22
CA ARG A 147 -0.61 5.96 -24.36
C ARG A 147 -1.41 4.74 -23.94
N LYS A 148 -1.30 4.33 -22.67
CA LYS A 148 -2.03 3.20 -22.11
C LYS A 148 -3.28 3.61 -21.31
N CYS A 149 -3.59 4.90 -21.26
CA CYS A 149 -4.72 5.42 -20.50
C CYS A 149 -6.02 5.27 -21.29
N ILE A 150 -6.98 4.53 -20.73
CA ILE A 150 -8.34 4.33 -21.30
C ILE A 150 -9.37 5.33 -20.76
N LYS A 151 -8.93 6.36 -20.05
CA LYS A 151 -9.77 7.46 -19.54
C LYS A 151 -10.95 6.97 -18.66
N CYS A 152 -10.70 5.92 -17.87
CA CYS A 152 -11.71 5.28 -17.02
C CYS A 152 -12.02 6.05 -15.73
N MET A 153 -11.22 7.06 -15.39
CA MET A 153 -11.32 7.92 -14.19
C MET A 153 -11.14 7.21 -12.85
N ARG A 154 -10.72 5.93 -12.81
CA ARG A 154 -10.50 5.24 -11.53
C ARG A 154 -9.45 5.95 -10.67
N CYS A 155 -8.33 6.41 -11.27
CA CYS A 155 -7.26 7.12 -10.55
C CYS A 155 -7.73 8.45 -9.99
N VAL A 156 -8.59 9.19 -10.71
CA VAL A 156 -9.23 10.43 -10.22
C VAL A 156 -10.07 10.11 -8.99
N GLN A 157 -11.04 9.21 -9.13
CA GLN A 157 -12.00 8.92 -8.06
C GLN A 157 -11.36 8.28 -6.81
N ILE A 158 -10.34 7.41 -6.97
CA ILE A 158 -9.64 6.84 -5.82
C ILE A 158 -8.80 7.90 -5.10
N CYS A 159 -8.17 8.81 -5.86
CA CYS A 159 -7.38 9.89 -5.30
C CYS A 159 -8.25 10.91 -4.55
N ASP A 160 -9.46 11.17 -5.07
CA ASP A 160 -10.39 12.13 -4.46
C ASP A 160 -11.12 11.53 -3.25
N LYS A 161 -11.80 10.39 -3.45
CA LYS A 161 -12.72 9.85 -2.45
C LYS A 161 -12.04 9.07 -1.33
N VAL A 162 -10.94 8.37 -1.63
CA VAL A 162 -10.27 7.49 -0.67
C VAL A 162 -9.01 8.12 -0.09
N GLN A 163 -8.33 8.95 -0.89
CA GLN A 163 -7.07 9.57 -0.49
C GLN A 163 -7.16 11.09 -0.24
N ALA A 164 -8.22 11.76 -0.66
CA ALA A 164 -8.44 13.21 -0.50
C ALA A 164 -7.24 14.08 -0.97
N MET A 165 -6.51 13.62 -2.01
CA MET A 165 -5.30 14.29 -2.50
C MET A 165 -5.51 15.08 -3.78
N HIS A 166 -6.56 14.79 -4.58
CA HIS A 166 -6.95 15.51 -5.78
C HIS A 166 -5.81 15.72 -6.80
N VAL A 167 -4.92 14.72 -6.93
CA VAL A 167 -3.73 14.82 -7.80
C VAL A 167 -4.09 14.70 -9.29
N TRP A 168 -5.11 13.90 -9.61
CA TRP A 168 -5.49 13.57 -10.98
C TRP A 168 -6.75 14.31 -11.41
N ASP A 169 -6.77 14.84 -12.63
CA ASP A 169 -7.96 15.44 -13.21
C ASP A 169 -8.05 15.16 -14.71
N VAL A 170 -9.22 15.46 -15.28
CA VAL A 170 -9.51 15.39 -16.70
C VAL A 170 -9.07 16.68 -17.37
N GLN A 171 -8.22 16.56 -18.37
CA GLN A 171 -7.74 17.69 -19.16
C GLN A 171 -8.19 17.59 -20.60
N ASN A 172 -8.32 18.74 -21.26
CA ASN A 172 -8.75 18.89 -22.64
C ASN A 172 -10.18 18.37 -22.89
N THR A 173 -10.63 18.42 -24.14
CA THR A 173 -11.97 18.00 -24.57
C THR A 173 -11.94 17.22 -25.87
N GLY A 174 -13.01 16.46 -26.15
CA GLY A 174 -13.14 15.69 -27.39
C GLY A 174 -12.10 14.56 -27.49
N SER A 175 -11.53 14.34 -28.66
CA SER A 175 -10.51 13.32 -28.90
C SER A 175 -9.22 13.55 -28.11
N ARG A 176 -8.94 14.80 -27.73
CA ARG A 176 -7.77 15.19 -26.95
C ARG A 176 -7.93 15.01 -25.45
N THR A 177 -9.10 14.57 -24.97
CA THR A 177 -9.32 14.31 -23.55
C THR A 177 -8.25 13.37 -23.00
N THR A 178 -7.63 13.72 -21.90
CA THR A 178 -6.66 12.90 -21.16
C THR A 178 -6.90 13.03 -19.67
N VAL A 179 -6.38 12.09 -18.90
CA VAL A 179 -6.30 12.18 -17.43
C VAL A 179 -4.85 12.51 -17.10
N ASP A 180 -4.62 13.62 -16.44
CA ASP A 180 -3.27 14.08 -16.06
C ASP A 180 -3.26 14.71 -14.68
N VAL A 181 -2.11 15.26 -14.27
CA VAL A 181 -2.00 15.97 -12.99
C VAL A 181 -2.86 17.23 -13.02
N ALA A 182 -3.65 17.43 -11.97
CA ALA A 182 -4.55 18.58 -11.84
C ALA A 182 -3.80 19.93 -12.03
N ASP A 183 -4.52 20.96 -12.46
CA ASP A 183 -4.00 22.33 -12.67
C ASP A 183 -2.84 22.41 -13.68
N ASN A 184 -2.67 21.43 -14.55
CA ASN A 184 -1.53 21.32 -15.49
C ASN A 184 -0.15 21.36 -14.79
N LYS A 185 -0.07 20.91 -13.53
CA LYS A 185 1.18 20.80 -12.79
C LYS A 185 2.00 19.58 -13.25
N THR A 186 3.28 19.58 -12.96
CA THR A 186 4.10 18.36 -12.98
C THR A 186 3.84 17.54 -11.72
N ILE A 187 4.11 16.25 -11.76
CA ILE A 187 3.79 15.35 -10.63
C ILE A 187 4.59 15.69 -9.36
N ASP A 188 5.80 16.14 -9.50
CA ASP A 188 6.68 16.58 -8.41
C ASP A 188 6.18 17.86 -7.72
N CYS A 189 5.52 18.75 -8.48
CA CYS A 189 4.88 19.97 -7.97
C CYS A 189 3.46 19.74 -7.42
N SER A 190 2.98 18.51 -7.43
CA SER A 190 1.66 18.13 -6.89
C SER A 190 1.73 17.70 -5.43
N ASP A 191 0.56 17.61 -4.80
CA ASP A 191 0.45 17.10 -3.42
C ASP A 191 0.51 15.56 -3.33
N CYS A 192 1.02 14.86 -4.36
CA CYS A 192 1.09 13.41 -4.39
C CYS A 192 1.88 12.85 -3.19
N THR A 193 1.23 12.00 -2.39
CA THR A 193 1.84 11.30 -1.25
C THR A 193 2.49 9.98 -1.63
N LEU A 194 2.46 9.61 -2.93
CA LEU A 194 2.97 8.33 -3.44
C LEU A 194 2.31 7.10 -2.78
N CYS A 195 1.08 7.21 -2.29
CA CYS A 195 0.35 6.08 -1.70
C CYS A 195 0.14 4.91 -2.68
N GLY A 196 0.21 5.16 -4.00
CA GLY A 196 0.14 4.15 -5.05
C GLY A 196 -1.26 3.55 -5.27
N GLN A 197 -2.31 4.07 -4.63
CA GLN A 197 -3.67 3.54 -4.80
C GLN A 197 -4.19 3.74 -6.23
N CYS A 198 -3.76 4.78 -6.92
CA CYS A 198 -4.04 4.98 -8.34
C CYS A 198 -3.41 3.88 -9.23
N ILE A 199 -2.27 3.31 -8.84
CA ILE A 199 -1.61 2.21 -9.54
C ILE A 199 -2.42 0.92 -9.39
N THR A 200 -2.77 0.53 -8.16
CA THR A 200 -3.49 -0.71 -7.87
C THR A 200 -4.89 -0.76 -8.49
N HIS A 201 -5.50 0.41 -8.71
CA HIS A 201 -6.83 0.52 -9.32
C HIS A 201 -6.81 0.86 -10.82
N CYS A 202 -5.63 1.05 -11.43
CA CYS A 202 -5.53 1.24 -12.88
C CYS A 202 -5.79 -0.08 -13.62
N PRO A 203 -6.83 -0.17 -14.49
CA PRO A 203 -7.18 -1.42 -15.19
C PRO A 203 -6.21 -1.76 -16.33
N THR A 204 -5.33 -0.82 -16.68
CA THR A 204 -4.30 -0.97 -17.72
C THR A 204 -2.91 -0.64 -17.17
N GLY A 205 -1.89 -0.65 -18.00
CA GLY A 205 -0.52 -0.28 -17.61
C GLY A 205 -0.22 1.23 -17.62
N ALA A 206 -1.24 2.09 -17.58
CA ALA A 206 -1.05 3.53 -17.65
C ALA A 206 -0.36 4.12 -16.41
N LEU A 207 -0.58 3.51 -15.25
CA LEU A 207 0.08 3.91 -13.99
C LEU A 207 0.85 2.71 -13.44
N ARG A 208 2.08 2.95 -13.04
CA ARG A 208 2.97 1.95 -12.43
C ARG A 208 4.00 2.61 -11.51
N GLU A 209 4.63 1.83 -10.68
CA GLU A 209 5.85 2.25 -9.99
C GLU A 209 7.02 2.40 -10.97
N ARG A 210 8.01 3.24 -10.64
CA ARG A 210 9.32 3.23 -11.30
C ARG A 210 9.96 1.87 -11.05
N ASP A 211 10.50 1.27 -12.11
CA ASP A 211 11.18 -0.02 -12.01
C ASP A 211 12.63 0.18 -11.58
N ASP A 212 12.97 -0.27 -10.39
CA ASP A 212 14.31 -0.22 -9.83
C ASP A 212 14.99 -1.62 -9.81
N THR A 213 14.38 -2.67 -10.44
CA THR A 213 14.97 -4.02 -10.51
C THR A 213 16.35 -4.03 -11.16
N TYR A 214 16.55 -3.16 -12.18
CA TYR A 214 17.86 -3.00 -12.82
C TYR A 214 18.95 -2.57 -11.83
N LYS A 215 18.63 -1.64 -10.92
CA LYS A 215 19.60 -1.20 -9.89
C LYS A 215 19.96 -2.34 -8.95
N ALA A 216 18.95 -3.15 -8.56
CA ALA A 216 19.18 -4.31 -7.71
C ALA A 216 20.04 -5.37 -8.40
N PHE A 217 19.76 -5.71 -9.66
CA PHE A 217 20.61 -6.63 -10.43
C PHE A 217 22.02 -6.09 -10.64
N SER A 218 22.19 -4.78 -10.85
CA SER A 218 23.51 -4.16 -10.96
C SER A 218 24.30 -4.27 -9.65
N ALA A 219 23.63 -4.07 -8.50
CA ALA A 219 24.26 -4.23 -7.19
C ALA A 219 24.67 -5.69 -6.91
N LEU A 220 23.82 -6.65 -7.30
CA LEU A 220 24.12 -8.09 -7.19
C LEU A 220 25.29 -8.55 -8.08
N ALA A 221 25.50 -7.88 -9.21
CA ALA A 221 26.60 -8.18 -10.12
C ALA A 221 27.92 -7.46 -9.76
N ASP A 222 27.90 -6.52 -8.84
CA ASP A 222 29.10 -5.75 -8.43
C ASP A 222 29.84 -6.51 -7.32
N PRO A 223 31.07 -7.05 -7.60
CA PRO A 223 31.82 -7.82 -6.61
C PRO A 223 32.34 -7.00 -5.43
N GLU A 224 32.32 -5.66 -5.52
CA GLU A 224 32.74 -4.75 -4.44
C GLU A 224 31.59 -4.51 -3.45
N LYS A 225 30.36 -4.89 -3.80
CA LYS A 225 29.18 -4.67 -2.96
C LYS A 225 28.82 -5.92 -2.16
N VAL A 226 28.41 -5.69 -0.93
CA VAL A 226 27.72 -6.67 -0.09
C VAL A 226 26.23 -6.31 -0.10
N THR A 227 25.45 -7.15 -0.72
CA THR A 227 24.01 -6.91 -0.87
C THR A 227 23.23 -7.42 0.34
N VAL A 228 22.60 -6.50 1.04
CA VAL A 228 21.77 -6.77 2.22
C VAL A 228 20.33 -6.46 1.89
N VAL A 229 19.45 -7.45 1.91
CA VAL A 229 18.03 -7.26 1.64
C VAL A 229 17.16 -7.44 2.89
N GLN A 230 16.21 -6.53 3.09
CA GLN A 230 15.17 -6.61 4.11
C GLN A 230 13.79 -6.76 3.47
N VAL A 231 12.88 -7.49 4.12
CA VAL A 231 11.53 -7.73 3.61
C VAL A 231 10.47 -7.29 4.60
N ALA A 232 9.56 -6.42 4.16
CA ALA A 232 8.47 -5.91 5.00
C ALA A 232 7.42 -7.00 5.35
N PRO A 233 6.75 -6.86 6.52
CA PRO A 233 5.77 -7.86 6.99
C PRO A 233 4.67 -8.18 5.96
N ALA A 234 4.11 -7.18 5.30
CA ALA A 234 3.01 -7.38 4.36
C ALA A 234 3.43 -8.03 3.01
N VAL A 235 4.71 -8.05 2.66
CA VAL A 235 5.20 -8.72 1.43
C VAL A 235 4.97 -10.22 1.50
N ARG A 236 5.19 -10.84 2.67
CA ARG A 236 5.04 -12.30 2.87
C ARG A 236 3.63 -12.82 2.63
N THR A 237 2.63 -11.93 2.67
CA THR A 237 1.23 -12.31 2.42
C THR A 237 0.83 -12.29 0.95
N ALA A 238 1.66 -11.73 0.07
CA ALA A 238 1.26 -11.40 -1.30
C ALA A 238 2.26 -11.82 -2.39
N TRP A 239 3.53 -12.09 -2.08
CA TRP A 239 4.57 -12.38 -3.07
C TRP A 239 4.26 -13.58 -3.97
N GLY A 240 3.50 -14.56 -3.45
CA GLY A 240 3.11 -15.76 -4.18
C GLY A 240 1.92 -15.58 -5.13
N GLU A 241 1.11 -14.52 -4.96
CA GLU A 241 -0.16 -14.34 -5.67
C GLU A 241 0.00 -14.34 -7.19
N GLU A 242 0.95 -13.56 -7.72
CA GLU A 242 1.23 -13.53 -9.16
C GLU A 242 2.04 -14.73 -9.68
N LEU A 243 2.54 -15.58 -8.79
CA LEU A 243 3.26 -16.82 -9.11
C LEU A 243 2.35 -18.04 -9.08
N GLY A 244 1.07 -17.85 -8.77
CA GLY A 244 0.07 -18.92 -8.70
C GLY A 244 0.26 -19.83 -7.48
N LEU A 245 0.85 -19.30 -6.39
CA LEU A 245 0.96 -19.98 -5.11
C LEU A 245 -0.22 -19.60 -4.22
N ASN A 246 -0.74 -20.56 -3.48
CA ASN A 246 -1.67 -20.26 -2.39
C ASN A 246 -0.90 -19.75 -1.15
N ALA A 247 -1.62 -19.31 -0.11
CA ALA A 247 -1.02 -18.71 1.08
C ALA A 247 -0.12 -19.67 1.88
N GLU A 248 -0.38 -20.99 1.84
CA GLU A 248 0.44 -22.01 2.50
C GLU A 248 1.70 -22.31 1.68
N GLU A 249 1.57 -22.37 0.35
CA GLU A 249 2.70 -22.58 -0.56
C GLU A 249 3.66 -21.37 -0.57
N ALA A 250 3.14 -20.16 -0.38
CA ALA A 250 3.91 -18.92 -0.33
C ALA A 250 4.45 -18.62 1.07
N SER A 251 5.05 -19.64 1.74
CA SER A 251 5.60 -19.50 3.08
C SER A 251 6.73 -18.47 3.17
N GLU A 252 6.99 -17.97 4.38
CA GLU A 252 8.10 -17.07 4.69
C GLU A 252 9.45 -17.69 4.33
N GLY A 253 9.66 -18.95 4.69
CA GLY A 253 10.94 -19.63 4.41
C GLY A 253 11.20 -19.84 2.92
N LYS A 254 10.17 -20.04 2.09
CA LYS A 254 10.33 -20.08 0.63
C LYS A 254 10.62 -18.70 0.04
N MET A 255 10.06 -17.63 0.62
CA MET A 255 10.39 -16.26 0.23
C MET A 255 11.87 -15.96 0.49
N VAL A 256 12.38 -16.32 1.66
CA VAL A 256 13.82 -16.20 1.99
C VAL A 256 14.67 -17.02 1.02
N ALA A 257 14.27 -18.26 0.73
CA ALA A 257 14.97 -19.10 -0.22
C ALA A 257 14.98 -18.51 -1.65
N ALA A 258 13.90 -17.86 -2.08
CA ALA A 258 13.85 -17.16 -3.36
C ALA A 258 14.86 -16.01 -3.41
N LEU A 259 14.96 -15.21 -2.35
CA LEU A 259 15.92 -14.10 -2.25
C LEU A 259 17.37 -14.59 -2.25
N LYS A 260 17.67 -15.62 -1.47
CA LYS A 260 19.00 -16.25 -1.50
C LYS A 260 19.33 -16.85 -2.87
N ARG A 261 18.33 -17.38 -3.58
CA ARG A 261 18.51 -17.90 -4.94
C ARG A 261 18.74 -16.81 -5.98
N ILE A 262 18.15 -15.62 -5.81
CA ILE A 262 18.44 -14.43 -6.63
C ILE A 262 19.89 -13.99 -6.48
N GLY A 263 20.50 -14.25 -5.32
CA GLY A 263 21.93 -13.99 -5.10
C GLY A 263 22.23 -12.93 -4.04
N PHE A 264 21.26 -12.51 -3.22
CA PHE A 264 21.54 -11.61 -2.10
C PHE A 264 22.47 -12.27 -1.08
N ASP A 265 23.51 -11.53 -0.64
CA ASP A 265 24.47 -12.03 0.32
C ASP A 265 23.85 -12.25 1.70
N TYR A 266 22.99 -11.35 2.14
CA TYR A 266 22.25 -11.43 3.41
C TYR A 266 20.77 -11.10 3.23
N VAL A 267 19.91 -11.91 3.82
CA VAL A 267 18.46 -11.76 3.77
C VAL A 267 17.91 -11.64 5.18
N PHE A 268 17.32 -10.50 5.49
CA PHE A 268 16.81 -10.15 6.81
C PHE A 268 15.32 -9.82 6.82
N ASP A 269 14.76 -9.79 8.03
CA ASP A 269 13.36 -9.45 8.27
C ASP A 269 13.24 -7.98 8.74
N THR A 270 12.47 -7.16 8.01
CA THR A 270 12.14 -5.81 8.48
C THR A 270 11.38 -5.83 9.81
N ASN A 271 10.79 -6.98 10.19
CA ASN A 271 10.12 -7.13 11.49
C ASN A 271 11.07 -6.95 12.67
N PHE A 272 12.36 -7.28 12.55
CA PHE A 272 13.37 -6.91 13.54
C PHE A 272 13.35 -5.39 13.80
N ALA A 273 13.36 -4.62 12.72
CA ALA A 273 13.32 -3.15 12.85
C ALA A 273 11.93 -2.64 13.24
N ALA A 274 10.85 -3.37 12.99
CA ALA A 274 9.53 -3.06 13.52
C ALA A 274 9.51 -3.23 15.05
N ASP A 275 10.10 -4.31 15.58
CA ASP A 275 10.27 -4.49 17.02
C ASP A 275 11.16 -3.38 17.62
N LEU A 276 12.24 -3.00 16.92
CA LEU A 276 13.10 -1.88 17.32
C LEU A 276 12.34 -0.54 17.31
N THR A 277 11.47 -0.31 16.32
CA THR A 277 10.62 0.89 16.26
C THR A 277 9.69 0.96 17.45
N ILE A 278 9.08 -0.17 17.87
CA ILE A 278 8.22 -0.20 19.06
C ILE A 278 9.01 0.10 20.33
N MET A 279 10.25 -0.35 20.43
CA MET A 279 11.08 0.00 21.58
C MET A 279 11.33 1.52 21.65
N GLU A 280 11.57 2.18 20.53
CA GLU A 280 11.79 3.62 20.50
C GLU A 280 10.46 4.40 20.62
N GLU A 281 9.46 4.11 19.79
CA GLU A 281 8.18 4.83 19.74
C GLU A 281 7.34 4.62 21.01
N GLY A 282 7.33 3.39 21.55
CA GLY A 282 6.65 3.09 22.82
C GLY A 282 7.28 3.82 24.01
N ASN A 283 8.61 3.90 24.08
CA ASN A 283 9.30 4.68 25.12
C ASN A 283 9.13 6.19 24.91
N GLU A 284 9.07 6.68 23.67
CA GLU A 284 8.75 8.07 23.35
C GLU A 284 7.32 8.41 23.83
N LEU A 285 6.34 7.53 23.60
CA LEU A 285 4.98 7.72 24.11
C LEU A 285 4.97 7.83 25.65
N LEU A 286 5.66 6.93 26.35
CA LEU A 286 5.75 6.98 27.81
C LEU A 286 6.47 8.24 28.32
N GLU A 287 7.53 8.70 27.65
CA GLU A 287 8.19 9.97 27.97
C GLU A 287 7.25 11.16 27.78
N ARG A 288 6.48 11.19 26.68
CA ARG A 288 5.50 12.25 26.40
C ARG A 288 4.39 12.27 27.44
N LEU A 289 3.87 11.12 27.85
CA LEU A 289 2.85 11.00 28.90
C LEU A 289 3.37 11.50 30.26
N GLY A 290 4.61 11.15 30.63
CA GLY A 290 5.26 11.61 31.84
C GLY A 290 5.54 13.13 31.88
N ASN A 291 5.63 13.78 30.72
CA ASN A 291 5.95 15.20 30.55
C ASN A 291 4.95 15.92 29.63
N SER A 292 3.66 15.66 29.77
CA SER A 292 2.60 16.05 28.85
C SER A 292 2.58 17.53 28.44
N ARG A 293 3.05 18.44 29.34
CA ARG A 293 3.12 19.88 29.07
C ARG A 293 4.22 20.30 28.10
N LYS A 294 5.21 19.43 27.87
CA LYS A 294 6.37 19.69 26.99
C LYS A 294 6.07 19.35 25.53
N TYR A 295 5.12 18.47 25.27
CA TYR A 295 4.86 17.89 23.98
C TYR A 295 3.52 18.32 23.38
N ALA A 296 3.43 18.28 22.05
CA ALA A 296 2.19 18.48 21.32
C ALA A 296 1.37 17.18 21.30
N TRP A 297 0.04 17.30 21.40
CA TRP A 297 -0.91 16.18 21.42
C TRP A 297 -1.95 16.30 20.32
N PRO A 298 -2.48 15.17 19.79
CA PRO A 298 -2.07 13.78 20.09
C PRO A 298 -0.67 13.46 19.54
N MET A 299 -0.04 12.37 20.03
CA MET A 299 1.11 11.78 19.35
C MET A 299 0.62 10.93 18.18
N PHE A 300 1.17 11.17 16.99
CA PHE A 300 0.90 10.34 15.80
C PHE A 300 2.05 9.40 15.51
N THR A 301 1.75 8.18 15.03
CA THR A 301 2.79 7.31 14.47
C THR A 301 3.41 7.92 13.21
N SER A 302 4.66 7.58 12.90
CA SER A 302 5.43 8.13 11.77
C SER A 302 5.97 7.10 10.79
N CYS A 303 5.67 5.82 10.99
CA CYS A 303 6.19 4.73 10.15
C CYS A 303 5.63 4.70 8.71
N CYS A 304 4.50 5.39 8.44
CA CYS A 304 3.87 5.47 7.12
C CYS A 304 4.28 6.75 6.38
N PRO A 305 5.19 6.70 5.37
CA PRO A 305 5.66 7.91 4.68
C PRO A 305 4.58 8.60 3.86
N GLY A 306 3.53 7.88 3.43
CA GLY A 306 2.37 8.49 2.79
C GLY A 306 1.58 9.39 3.75
N TRP A 307 1.45 8.98 5.02
CA TRP A 307 0.86 9.79 6.08
C TRP A 307 1.73 10.99 6.44
N VAL A 308 3.02 10.76 6.65
CA VAL A 308 3.98 11.85 6.97
C VAL A 308 3.95 12.92 5.88
N SER A 309 3.98 12.51 4.61
CA SER A 309 3.86 13.44 3.47
C SER A 309 2.51 14.17 3.42
N PHE A 310 1.41 13.51 3.82
CA PHE A 310 0.10 14.14 3.89
C PHE A 310 0.07 15.24 4.96
N VAL A 311 0.59 14.96 6.15
CA VAL A 311 0.67 15.96 7.24
C VAL A 311 1.56 17.12 6.82
N SER A 312 2.72 16.85 6.27
CA SER A 312 3.67 17.87 5.82
C SER A 312 3.03 18.85 4.82
N LYS A 313 2.18 18.36 3.92
CA LYS A 313 1.55 19.18 2.87
C LYS A 313 0.27 19.87 3.31
N LYS A 314 -0.61 19.18 4.04
CA LYS A 314 -1.95 19.70 4.37
C LYS A 314 -2.07 20.25 5.80
N TYR A 315 -1.26 19.75 6.73
CA TYR A 315 -1.35 20.07 8.16
C TYR A 315 0.03 20.28 8.80
N PRO A 316 0.88 21.17 8.22
CA PRO A 316 2.26 21.35 8.69
C PRO A 316 2.38 21.76 10.16
N GLU A 317 1.35 22.38 10.72
CA GLU A 317 1.26 22.73 12.15
C GLU A 317 1.29 21.50 13.08
N TYR A 318 0.96 20.31 12.57
CA TYR A 318 0.96 19.04 13.33
C TYR A 318 2.24 18.20 13.13
N LEU A 319 3.27 18.68 12.43
CA LEU A 319 4.52 17.94 12.26
C LEU A 319 5.20 17.59 13.59
N ARG A 320 5.08 18.45 14.59
CA ARG A 320 5.61 18.21 15.94
C ARG A 320 4.84 17.16 16.74
N ASN A 321 3.66 16.79 16.27
CA ASN A 321 2.85 15.74 16.86
C ASN A 321 3.29 14.34 16.41
N LEU A 322 4.00 14.23 15.28
CA LEU A 322 4.53 12.95 14.80
C LEU A 322 5.55 12.39 15.80
N SER A 323 5.61 11.07 15.91
CA SER A 323 6.71 10.37 16.55
C SER A 323 8.01 10.72 15.83
N THR A 324 9.09 10.90 16.57
CA THR A 324 10.42 11.14 16.01
C THR A 324 11.08 9.84 15.53
N ALA A 325 10.55 8.68 15.90
CA ALA A 325 11.03 7.37 15.46
C ALA A 325 10.96 7.23 13.94
N LYS A 326 12.07 6.83 13.32
CA LYS A 326 12.08 6.48 11.90
C LYS A 326 11.22 5.26 11.62
N SER A 327 10.83 5.09 10.37
CA SER A 327 10.15 3.86 9.98
C SER A 327 11.06 2.64 10.11
N PRO A 328 10.49 1.42 10.28
CA PRO A 328 11.26 0.17 10.31
C PRO A 328 12.23 0.03 9.13
N GLN A 329 11.83 0.46 7.92
CA GLN A 329 12.72 0.46 6.75
C GLN A 329 14.01 1.23 7.01
N GLN A 330 13.91 2.44 7.53
CA GLN A 330 15.04 3.34 7.73
C GLN A 330 15.86 2.94 8.97
N MET A 331 15.21 2.48 10.03
CA MET A 331 15.90 1.92 11.20
C MET A 331 16.73 0.71 10.81
N PHE A 332 16.17 -0.20 9.98
CA PHE A 332 16.91 -1.34 9.48
C PHE A 332 18.14 -0.92 8.68
N GLY A 333 18.01 0.02 7.73
CA GLY A 333 19.11 0.50 6.92
C GLY A 333 20.24 1.09 7.76
N ALA A 334 19.89 1.91 8.76
CA ALA A 334 20.86 2.46 9.71
C ALA A 334 21.58 1.35 10.49
N MET A 335 20.86 0.35 10.99
CA MET A 335 21.45 -0.78 11.74
C MET A 335 22.31 -1.69 10.84
N ALA A 336 21.90 -1.89 9.59
CA ALA A 336 22.69 -2.68 8.63
C ALA A 336 24.04 -2.03 8.32
N LYS A 337 24.05 -0.72 8.10
CA LYS A 337 25.29 0.03 7.79
C LYS A 337 26.09 0.45 9.04
N THR A 338 25.64 0.12 10.26
CA THR A 338 26.38 0.40 11.50
C THR A 338 26.63 -0.87 12.30
N TYR A 339 25.67 -1.33 13.08
CA TYR A 339 25.80 -2.48 13.97
C TYR A 339 26.16 -3.78 13.23
N PHE A 340 25.42 -4.11 12.15
CA PHE A 340 25.72 -5.31 11.37
C PHE A 340 27.07 -5.20 10.65
N ALA A 341 27.39 -4.06 10.04
CA ALA A 341 28.67 -3.79 9.40
C ALA A 341 29.84 -4.02 10.37
N GLN A 342 29.74 -3.46 11.59
CA GLN A 342 30.72 -3.66 12.66
C GLN A 342 30.84 -5.13 13.08
N LYS A 343 29.71 -5.83 13.26
CA LYS A 343 29.69 -7.25 13.65
C LYS A 343 30.34 -8.18 12.64
N LYS A 344 30.22 -7.87 11.36
CA LYS A 344 30.77 -8.68 10.25
C LYS A 344 32.13 -8.19 9.76
N GLY A 345 32.62 -7.05 10.24
CA GLY A 345 33.86 -6.45 9.76
C GLY A 345 33.77 -5.98 8.31
N ILE A 346 32.59 -5.52 7.87
CA ILE A 346 32.32 -5.03 6.52
C ILE A 346 32.43 -3.50 6.53
N ASP A 347 33.08 -2.92 5.51
CA ASP A 347 33.02 -1.47 5.33
C ASP A 347 31.57 -1.03 5.01
N PRO A 348 30.95 -0.14 5.80
CA PRO A 348 29.59 0.36 5.55
C PRO A 348 29.37 0.91 4.13
N ASN A 349 30.40 1.46 3.48
CA ASN A 349 30.33 2.00 2.12
C ASN A 349 30.18 0.89 1.06
N ASN A 350 30.58 -0.33 1.38
CA ASN A 350 30.41 -1.49 0.50
C ASN A 350 29.04 -2.17 0.66
N ILE A 351 28.28 -1.82 1.70
CA ILE A 351 26.93 -2.36 1.89
C ILE A 351 25.95 -1.64 0.96
N CYS A 352 25.28 -2.42 0.11
CA CYS A 352 24.10 -1.98 -0.62
C CYS A 352 22.85 -2.51 0.10
N CYS A 353 22.17 -1.64 0.85
CA CYS A 353 20.95 -1.98 1.58
C CYS A 353 19.72 -1.86 0.65
N ILE A 354 19.07 -2.99 0.42
CA ILE A 354 17.90 -3.09 -0.46
C ILE A 354 16.68 -3.44 0.38
N SER A 355 15.55 -2.78 0.16
CA SER A 355 14.30 -3.09 0.85
C SER A 355 13.21 -3.55 -0.10
N ILE A 356 12.46 -4.59 0.27
CA ILE A 356 11.28 -5.06 -0.45
C ILE A 356 10.06 -4.66 0.35
N MET A 357 9.24 -3.77 -0.24
CA MET A 357 8.17 -3.07 0.43
C MET A 357 6.83 -3.18 -0.31
N PRO A 358 5.69 -3.24 0.38
CA PRO A 358 4.36 -3.19 -0.25
C PRO A 358 3.96 -1.78 -0.71
N CYS A 359 4.89 -0.84 -0.78
CA CYS A 359 4.65 0.60 -0.76
C CYS A 359 5.52 1.33 -1.77
N VAL A 360 4.93 2.28 -2.52
CA VAL A 360 5.66 3.14 -3.47
C VAL A 360 6.27 4.35 -2.75
N SER A 361 5.61 4.88 -1.73
CA SER A 361 6.09 6.03 -0.95
C SER A 361 7.43 5.74 -0.24
N LYS A 362 7.73 4.48 0.05
CA LYS A 362 9.02 4.04 0.60
C LYS A 362 10.21 4.32 -0.33
N LYS A 363 9.99 4.40 -1.65
CA LYS A 363 11.02 4.82 -2.62
C LYS A 363 11.42 6.29 -2.41
N ARG A 364 10.45 7.17 -2.11
CA ARG A 364 10.72 8.56 -1.77
C ARG A 364 11.37 8.69 -0.40
N GLU A 365 10.83 8.01 0.62
CA GLU A 365 11.39 8.04 1.96
C GLU A 365 12.89 7.71 1.96
N ALA A 366 13.30 6.67 1.25
CA ALA A 366 14.72 6.28 1.15
C ALA A 366 15.60 7.33 0.44
N SER A 367 15.01 8.19 -0.40
CA SER A 367 15.74 9.23 -1.14
C SER A 367 15.84 10.57 -0.38
N LEU A 368 15.18 10.72 0.77
CA LEU A 368 15.24 11.95 1.55
C LEU A 368 16.66 12.24 2.03
N SER A 369 17.09 13.48 1.89
CA SER A 369 18.49 13.89 2.12
C SER A 369 18.99 13.68 3.56
N TYR A 370 18.09 13.57 4.51
CA TYR A 370 18.38 13.34 5.94
C TYR A 370 18.29 11.86 6.35
N MET A 371 17.86 10.95 5.49
CA MET A 371 17.84 9.49 5.74
C MET A 371 19.22 8.85 5.46
N LYS A 372 20.26 9.36 6.12
CA LYS A 372 21.67 8.97 5.98
C LYS A 372 22.40 8.96 7.33
N SER A 373 21.75 8.53 8.37
CA SER A 373 22.27 8.58 9.75
C SER A 373 23.45 7.65 10.02
N ALA A 374 23.60 6.60 9.22
CA ALA A 374 24.76 5.69 9.29
C ALA A 374 26.07 6.34 8.82
N GLY A 375 26.01 7.44 8.07
CA GLY A 375 27.21 8.14 7.59
C GLY A 375 27.89 7.50 6.38
N ALA A 376 27.25 6.50 5.74
CA ALA A 376 27.74 5.78 4.57
C ALA A 376 26.72 5.87 3.40
N GLY A 377 26.46 7.09 2.95
CA GLY A 377 25.40 7.36 1.98
C GLY A 377 23.99 7.25 2.58
N GLN A 378 23.00 6.95 1.75
CA GLN A 378 21.63 6.70 2.22
C GLN A 378 21.58 5.45 3.12
N ASP A 379 20.73 5.46 4.14
CA ASP A 379 20.56 4.30 5.02
C ASP A 379 20.00 3.10 4.22
N VAL A 380 19.10 3.36 3.27
CA VAL A 380 18.58 2.38 2.31
C VAL A 380 18.85 2.87 0.89
N ASP A 381 19.54 2.07 0.08
CA ASP A 381 20.03 2.45 -1.25
C ASP A 381 18.98 2.19 -2.34
N ILE A 382 18.24 1.08 -2.25
CA ILE A 382 17.27 0.66 -3.26
C ILE A 382 15.98 0.18 -2.58
N VAL A 383 14.84 0.60 -3.10
CA VAL A 383 13.53 0.12 -2.65
C VAL A 383 12.81 -0.55 -3.80
N LEU A 384 12.46 -1.82 -3.62
CA LEU A 384 11.67 -2.61 -4.54
C LEU A 384 10.26 -2.81 -3.98
N THR A 385 9.26 -2.81 -4.84
CA THR A 385 7.90 -3.20 -4.47
C THR A 385 7.76 -4.73 -4.47
N THR A 386 6.67 -5.26 -3.91
CA THR A 386 6.33 -6.69 -4.01
C THR A 386 6.25 -7.13 -5.47
N ARG A 387 5.71 -6.30 -6.38
CA ARG A 387 5.63 -6.59 -7.82
C ARG A 387 7.02 -6.64 -8.47
N GLU A 388 7.94 -5.77 -8.08
CA GLU A 388 9.33 -5.78 -8.57
C GLU A 388 10.06 -7.04 -8.10
N PHE A 389 9.87 -7.45 -6.85
CA PHE A 389 10.41 -8.72 -6.34
C PHE A 389 9.91 -9.92 -7.16
N VAL A 390 8.61 -9.98 -7.45
CA VAL A 390 8.04 -11.04 -8.31
C VAL A 390 8.65 -11.00 -9.72
N ARG A 391 8.92 -9.82 -10.28
CA ARG A 391 9.63 -9.68 -11.56
C ARG A 391 11.04 -10.26 -11.50
N MET A 392 11.79 -10.03 -10.41
CA MET A 392 13.12 -10.60 -10.22
C MET A 392 13.07 -12.14 -10.14
N ILE A 393 12.11 -12.71 -9.39
CA ILE A 393 11.89 -14.17 -9.33
C ILE A 393 11.67 -14.76 -10.74
N ARG A 394 10.85 -14.07 -11.55
CA ARG A 394 10.57 -14.49 -12.94
C ARG A 394 11.79 -14.36 -13.85
N ALA A 395 12.55 -13.26 -13.71
CA ALA A 395 13.76 -13.03 -14.51
C ALA A 395 14.83 -14.10 -14.25
N GLU A 396 14.97 -14.55 -13.01
CA GLU A 396 15.87 -15.61 -12.58
C GLU A 396 15.31 -17.03 -12.84
N HIS A 397 14.14 -17.15 -13.48
CA HIS A 397 13.49 -18.43 -13.76
C HIS A 397 13.35 -19.34 -12.52
N ILE A 398 13.17 -18.77 -11.34
CA ILE A 398 13.08 -19.51 -10.07
C ILE A 398 11.74 -20.25 -10.01
N ASN A 399 11.80 -21.60 -9.91
CA ASN A 399 10.62 -22.40 -9.67
C ASN A 399 10.31 -22.43 -8.17
N THR A 400 9.45 -21.53 -7.73
CA THR A 400 9.13 -21.32 -6.32
C THR A 400 8.45 -22.50 -5.62
N ARG A 401 7.79 -23.38 -6.37
CA ARG A 401 7.14 -24.58 -5.80
C ARG A 401 8.14 -25.59 -5.23
N PHE A 402 9.34 -25.66 -5.82
CA PHE A 402 10.39 -26.61 -5.42
C PHE A 402 11.43 -26.01 -4.46
N LEU A 403 11.28 -24.75 -4.05
CA LEU A 403 12.18 -24.16 -3.07
C LEU A 403 12.01 -24.86 -1.71
N LYS A 404 13.14 -25.18 -1.10
CA LYS A 404 13.20 -25.60 0.31
C LYS A 404 13.25 -24.36 1.18
N GLU A 405 12.50 -24.38 2.27
CA GLU A 405 12.47 -23.27 3.22
C GLU A 405 13.85 -22.98 3.81
N GLN A 406 14.13 -21.70 3.98
CA GLN A 406 15.34 -21.18 4.63
C GLN A 406 14.95 -20.12 5.66
N ALA A 407 15.79 -19.97 6.69
CA ALA A 407 15.64 -18.93 7.69
C ALA A 407 16.28 -17.63 7.24
N PHE A 408 15.82 -16.52 7.80
CA PHE A 408 16.52 -15.25 7.73
C PHE A 408 17.91 -15.36 8.35
N ASP A 409 18.82 -14.46 7.95
CA ASP A 409 20.15 -14.39 8.50
C ASP A 409 20.16 -13.63 9.84
N SER A 410 21.18 -13.89 10.69
CA SER A 410 21.38 -13.19 11.97
C SER A 410 22.56 -12.20 11.84
N PRO A 411 22.53 -11.06 12.55
CA PRO A 411 21.75 -10.75 13.77
C PRO A 411 20.55 -9.81 13.58
N LEU A 412 19.97 -9.64 12.40
CA LEU A 412 18.86 -8.73 12.12
C LEU A 412 17.64 -9.47 11.51
N GLY A 413 17.49 -10.76 11.79
CA GLY A 413 16.47 -11.61 11.17
C GLY A 413 15.45 -12.19 12.14
N GLU A 414 15.70 -12.16 13.44
CA GLU A 414 14.73 -12.63 14.43
C GLU A 414 13.64 -11.58 14.63
N SER A 415 12.39 -12.04 14.74
CA SER A 415 11.24 -11.15 14.86
C SER A 415 10.15 -11.72 15.75
N THR A 416 9.29 -10.83 16.29
CA THR A 416 8.15 -11.21 17.10
C THR A 416 6.84 -11.10 16.33
N GLY A 417 5.75 -11.63 16.92
CA GLY A 417 4.41 -11.43 16.39
C GLY A 417 4.00 -9.96 16.32
N ALA A 418 4.48 -9.11 17.25
CA ALA A 418 4.27 -7.68 17.22
C ALA A 418 4.86 -7.04 15.97
N GLY A 419 6.07 -7.40 15.55
CA GLY A 419 6.66 -6.94 14.29
C GLY A 419 5.86 -7.38 13.06
N VAL A 420 5.30 -8.59 13.08
CA VAL A 420 4.49 -9.11 11.96
C VAL A 420 3.23 -8.29 11.71
N ILE A 421 2.51 -7.89 12.76
CA ILE A 421 1.24 -7.14 12.60
C ILE A 421 1.41 -5.68 12.18
N PHE A 422 2.61 -5.14 12.05
CA PHE A 422 2.85 -3.81 11.46
C PHE A 422 2.27 -3.64 10.05
N GLY A 423 2.03 -4.74 9.36
CA GLY A 423 1.46 -4.73 8.01
C GLY A 423 -0.03 -4.40 7.93
N VAL A 424 -0.75 -4.33 9.04
CA VAL A 424 -2.21 -4.07 9.10
C VAL A 424 -2.52 -2.81 9.89
N THR A 425 -3.67 -2.18 9.60
CA THR A 425 -4.17 -1.05 10.40
C THR A 425 -4.45 -1.49 11.83
N GLY A 426 -3.98 -0.72 12.79
CA GLY A 426 -4.05 -1.02 14.22
C GLY A 426 -2.90 -1.89 14.73
N GLY A 427 -2.05 -2.41 13.83
CA GLY A 427 -0.96 -3.31 14.21
C GLY A 427 0.20 -2.60 14.91
N VAL A 428 0.54 -1.39 14.52
CA VAL A 428 1.56 -0.57 15.19
C VAL A 428 1.06 -0.15 16.56
N MET A 429 -0.18 0.32 16.64
CA MET A 429 -0.84 0.69 17.90
C MET A 429 -0.86 -0.49 18.87
N GLU A 430 -1.31 -1.66 18.41
CA GLU A 430 -1.36 -2.86 19.25
C GLU A 430 0.03 -3.27 19.75
N ALA A 431 1.04 -3.26 18.88
CA ALA A 431 2.42 -3.58 19.25
C ALA A 431 2.98 -2.58 20.29
N ALA A 432 2.73 -1.28 20.10
CA ALA A 432 3.15 -0.23 21.04
C ALA A 432 2.47 -0.37 22.41
N LEU A 433 1.15 -0.63 22.42
CA LEU A 433 0.40 -0.84 23.66
C LEU A 433 0.85 -2.09 24.41
N ARG A 434 1.14 -3.18 23.71
CA ARG A 434 1.71 -4.41 24.31
C ARG A 434 3.01 -4.11 25.07
N THR A 435 3.92 -3.36 24.45
CA THR A 435 5.22 -3.02 25.07
C THR A 435 5.09 -1.95 26.15
N ALA A 436 4.29 -0.89 25.92
CA ALA A 436 4.05 0.14 26.93
C ALA A 436 3.43 -0.44 28.21
N TYR A 437 2.47 -1.35 28.08
CA TYR A 437 1.88 -2.07 29.21
C TYR A 437 2.95 -2.85 29.98
N ALA A 438 3.80 -3.60 29.29
CA ALA A 438 4.86 -4.39 29.94
C ALA A 438 5.86 -3.49 30.71
N VAL A 439 6.19 -2.33 30.17
CA VAL A 439 7.09 -1.35 30.83
C VAL A 439 6.45 -0.75 32.06
N VAL A 440 5.16 -0.39 32.02
CA VAL A 440 4.45 0.25 33.15
C VAL A 440 4.09 -0.75 34.24
N GLU A 441 3.56 -1.91 33.86
CA GLU A 441 3.04 -2.93 34.80
C GLU A 441 4.11 -3.94 35.26
N GLY A 442 5.29 -3.94 34.63
CA GLY A 442 6.36 -4.91 34.92
C GLY A 442 6.04 -6.35 34.56
N LYS A 443 5.01 -6.59 33.76
CA LYS A 443 4.57 -7.93 33.27
C LYS A 443 3.91 -7.80 31.90
N ASN A 444 3.98 -8.86 31.11
CA ASN A 444 3.29 -8.90 29.82
C ASN A 444 1.77 -8.90 29.99
N PRO A 445 1.04 -8.21 29.10
CA PRO A 445 -0.42 -8.35 29.00
C PRO A 445 -0.77 -9.71 28.36
N GLU A 446 -2.05 -10.07 28.39
CA GLU A 446 -2.56 -11.07 27.46
C GLU A 446 -2.29 -10.59 26.03
N ALA A 447 -1.79 -11.48 25.17
CA ALA A 447 -1.29 -11.12 23.84
C ALA A 447 -2.34 -10.40 22.95
N ASP A 448 -3.63 -10.72 23.13
CA ASP A 448 -4.75 -10.13 22.40
C ASP A 448 -5.53 -9.07 23.20
N ALA A 449 -4.99 -8.56 24.32
CA ALA A 449 -5.63 -7.57 25.19
C ALA A 449 -6.00 -6.28 24.44
N PHE A 450 -5.23 -5.91 23.41
CA PHE A 450 -5.39 -4.64 22.67
C PHE A 450 -6.04 -4.83 21.28
N ARG A 451 -6.61 -6.00 20.99
CA ARG A 451 -7.23 -6.27 19.67
C ARG A 451 -8.38 -5.33 19.28
N ALA A 452 -8.91 -4.54 20.22
CA ALA A 452 -9.97 -3.57 19.94
C ALA A 452 -9.56 -2.50 18.90
N VAL A 453 -8.24 -2.25 18.73
CA VAL A 453 -7.72 -1.34 17.71
C VAL A 453 -7.70 -1.95 16.30
N ARG A 454 -7.85 -3.27 16.16
CA ARG A 454 -7.88 -3.97 14.87
C ARG A 454 -9.16 -3.65 14.12
N GLY A 455 -9.07 -3.30 12.84
CA GLY A 455 -10.25 -3.12 11.99
C GLY A 455 -9.95 -2.33 10.72
N ARG A 456 -10.94 -2.34 9.81
CA ARG A 456 -10.83 -1.70 8.50
C ARG A 456 -11.89 -0.62 8.26
N ASP A 457 -12.65 -0.27 9.30
CA ASP A 457 -13.81 0.63 9.23
C ASP A 457 -13.44 2.10 8.98
N GLY A 458 -12.22 2.35 8.50
CA GLY A 458 -11.70 3.68 8.22
C GLY A 458 -11.18 4.42 9.44
N ARG A 459 -11.94 4.50 10.53
CA ARG A 459 -11.55 5.07 11.82
C ARG A 459 -12.08 4.20 12.95
N ARG A 460 -11.24 3.90 13.94
CA ARG A 460 -11.59 3.11 15.11
C ARG A 460 -10.98 3.73 16.36
N GLU A 461 -11.77 3.81 17.42
CA GLU A 461 -11.41 4.39 18.70
C GLU A 461 -11.44 3.31 19.78
N ALA A 462 -10.50 3.37 20.71
CA ALA A 462 -10.45 2.47 21.85
C ALA A 462 -9.73 3.13 23.02
N ASP A 463 -10.19 2.84 24.23
CA ASP A 463 -9.58 3.32 25.47
C ASP A 463 -8.90 2.16 26.18
N PHE A 464 -7.69 2.40 26.69
CA PHE A 464 -6.90 1.41 27.42
C PHE A 464 -6.36 1.99 28.71
N THR A 465 -6.33 1.17 29.76
CA THR A 465 -5.72 1.55 31.04
C THR A 465 -4.27 1.07 31.07
N LEU A 466 -3.35 2.01 31.37
CA LEU A 466 -1.93 1.75 31.62
C LEU A 466 -1.58 2.35 33.00
N GLY A 467 -1.33 1.51 34.00
CA GLY A 467 -1.20 1.96 35.37
C GLY A 467 -2.46 2.69 35.85
N ASP A 468 -2.29 3.90 36.34
CA ASP A 468 -3.40 4.75 36.81
C ASP A 468 -3.97 5.68 35.72
N GLN A 469 -3.51 5.57 34.46
CA GLN A 469 -3.92 6.45 33.36
C GLN A 469 -4.77 5.69 32.33
N THR A 470 -5.81 6.37 31.83
CA THR A 470 -6.55 5.91 30.66
C THR A 470 -6.02 6.62 29.43
N LEU A 471 -5.61 5.83 28.43
CA LEU A 471 -5.16 6.30 27.12
C LEU A 471 -6.32 6.26 26.13
N HIS A 472 -6.61 7.39 25.52
CA HIS A 472 -7.56 7.53 24.44
C HIS A 472 -6.83 7.33 23.09
N THR A 473 -7.15 6.27 22.37
CA THR A 473 -6.44 5.91 21.14
C THR A 473 -7.36 5.92 19.92
N CYS A 474 -6.75 6.17 18.76
CA CYS A 474 -7.47 6.11 17.49
C CYS A 474 -6.60 5.47 16.40
N THR A 475 -7.18 4.60 15.59
CA THR A 475 -6.54 4.03 14.38
C THR A 475 -7.31 4.43 13.13
N VAL A 476 -6.59 4.86 12.09
CA VAL A 476 -7.19 5.35 10.84
C VAL A 476 -6.50 4.73 9.63
N SER A 477 -7.28 4.35 8.62
CA SER A 477 -6.77 3.94 7.32
C SER A 477 -7.46 4.66 6.15
N GLY A 478 -6.65 5.03 5.15
CA GLY A 478 -7.06 5.89 4.05
C GLY A 478 -6.99 7.38 4.40
N LEU A 479 -6.35 8.17 3.53
CA LEU A 479 -6.07 9.58 3.84
C LEU A 479 -7.34 10.45 3.89
N ALA A 480 -8.42 10.09 3.19
CA ALA A 480 -9.70 10.80 3.32
C ALA A 480 -10.32 10.64 4.73
N ASN A 481 -10.09 9.49 5.38
CA ASN A 481 -10.50 9.30 6.77
C ASN A 481 -9.55 10.05 7.73
N ALA A 482 -8.25 10.10 7.39
CA ALA A 482 -7.28 10.90 8.12
C ALA A 482 -7.61 12.39 8.03
N GLU A 483 -8.02 12.90 6.87
CA GLU A 483 -8.47 14.29 6.69
C GLU A 483 -9.64 14.62 7.62
N LYS A 484 -10.67 13.76 7.66
CA LYS A 484 -11.80 13.93 8.59
C LYS A 484 -11.38 13.93 10.06
N LEU A 485 -10.44 13.04 10.42
CA LEU A 485 -9.88 13.03 11.78
C LEU A 485 -9.16 14.32 12.09
N MET A 486 -8.29 14.82 11.20
CA MET A 486 -7.55 16.06 11.39
C MET A 486 -8.48 17.27 11.54
N GLU A 487 -9.55 17.34 10.76
CA GLU A 487 -10.58 18.37 10.89
C GLU A 487 -11.34 18.27 12.23
N ASP A 488 -11.59 17.05 12.74
CA ASP A 488 -12.22 16.85 14.03
C ASP A 488 -11.30 17.30 15.18
N ILE A 489 -10.00 16.97 15.10
CA ILE A 489 -8.98 17.40 16.08
C ILE A 489 -8.84 18.93 16.05
N LYS A 490 -8.70 19.52 14.88
CA LYS A 490 -8.55 20.97 14.69
C LYS A 490 -9.75 21.76 15.22
N ALA A 491 -10.94 21.21 15.07
CA ALA A 491 -12.19 21.80 15.58
C ALA A 491 -12.42 21.53 17.08
N GLY A 492 -11.54 20.77 17.75
CA GLY A 492 -11.69 20.40 19.15
C GLY A 492 -12.87 19.45 19.43
N ARG A 493 -13.36 18.74 18.42
CA ARG A 493 -14.48 17.78 18.57
C ARG A 493 -14.04 16.48 19.22
N VAL A 494 -12.78 16.13 19.08
CA VAL A 494 -12.17 14.90 19.63
C VAL A 494 -10.78 15.20 20.18
N SER A 495 -10.34 14.38 21.13
CA SER A 495 -9.00 14.43 21.72
C SER A 495 -8.49 13.02 21.95
N TYR A 496 -7.25 12.76 21.57
CA TYR A 496 -6.58 11.46 21.74
C TYR A 496 -5.18 11.66 22.32
N ASP A 497 -4.66 10.61 22.92
CA ASP A 497 -3.27 10.56 23.37
C ASP A 497 -2.37 9.96 22.29
N PHE A 498 -2.81 8.88 21.64
CA PHE A 498 -2.02 8.20 20.63
C PHE A 498 -2.87 7.81 19.40
N VAL A 499 -2.38 8.13 18.20
CA VAL A 499 -3.09 7.93 16.95
C VAL A 499 -2.21 7.24 15.93
N GLU A 500 -2.67 6.09 15.41
CA GLU A 500 -2.07 5.42 14.27
C GLU A 500 -2.76 5.85 12.97
N VAL A 501 -1.99 6.27 11.96
CA VAL A 501 -2.53 6.56 10.63
C VAL A 501 -1.79 5.80 9.55
N MET A 502 -2.54 5.03 8.76
CA MET A 502 -2.07 4.33 7.56
C MET A 502 -2.69 4.95 6.30
N ALA A 503 -1.86 5.38 5.35
CA ALA A 503 -2.34 6.00 4.10
C ALA A 503 -3.16 5.02 3.22
N CYS A 504 -2.84 3.73 3.27
CA CYS A 504 -3.53 2.73 2.46
C CYS A 504 -4.70 2.10 3.21
N PRO A 505 -5.86 1.86 2.56
CA PRO A 505 -6.97 1.12 3.17
C PRO A 505 -6.53 -0.25 3.67
N GLY A 506 -6.82 -0.55 4.94
CA GLY A 506 -6.42 -1.78 5.62
C GLY A 506 -4.95 -1.86 6.04
N GLY A 507 -4.14 -0.83 5.81
CA GLY A 507 -2.71 -0.78 6.12
C GLY A 507 -1.82 -1.23 4.97
N CYS A 508 -0.59 -1.64 5.27
CA CYS A 508 0.42 -2.02 4.26
C CYS A 508 0.02 -3.26 3.42
N VAL A 509 -0.86 -4.13 3.92
CA VAL A 509 -1.44 -5.25 3.15
C VAL A 509 -2.25 -4.78 1.94
N GLY A 510 -2.83 -3.56 1.98
CA GLY A 510 -3.47 -2.86 0.87
C GLY A 510 -2.55 -1.87 0.15
N GLY A 511 -1.24 -1.97 0.34
CA GLY A 511 -0.25 -1.02 -0.15
C GLY A 511 -0.15 -0.92 -1.67
N GLY A 512 0.20 0.27 -2.17
CA GLY A 512 0.32 0.57 -3.60
C GLY A 512 1.38 -0.22 -4.36
N GLY A 513 2.28 -0.94 -3.66
CA GLY A 513 3.30 -1.84 -4.22
C GLY A 513 2.91 -3.32 -4.25
N GLN A 514 1.73 -3.68 -3.74
CA GLN A 514 1.21 -5.05 -3.72
C GLN A 514 0.71 -5.52 -5.10
N PRO A 515 0.60 -6.83 -5.35
CA PRO A 515 -0.03 -7.38 -6.55
C PRO A 515 -1.42 -6.80 -6.82
N ILE A 516 -1.76 -6.64 -8.12
CA ILE A 516 -2.97 -5.98 -8.58
C ILE A 516 -4.00 -7.03 -9.03
N HIS A 517 -5.22 -6.93 -8.53
CA HIS A 517 -6.34 -7.84 -8.80
C HIS A 517 -7.58 -7.13 -9.35
N ASP A 518 -7.37 -6.04 -10.12
CA ASP A 518 -8.37 -5.27 -10.85
C ASP A 518 -9.58 -4.80 -10.02
N GLY A 519 -9.31 -4.19 -8.88
CA GLY A 519 -10.35 -3.65 -7.99
C GLY A 519 -10.86 -4.65 -6.96
N CYS A 520 -10.34 -5.89 -6.96
CA CYS A 520 -10.53 -6.81 -5.84
C CYS A 520 -9.47 -6.52 -4.78
N GLU A 521 -9.87 -5.95 -3.67
CA GLU A 521 -8.96 -5.70 -2.56
C GLU A 521 -8.79 -6.98 -1.73
N PHE A 522 -7.55 -7.49 -1.68
CA PHE A 522 -7.19 -8.63 -0.84
C PHE A 522 -6.66 -8.23 0.55
N ALA A 523 -6.79 -6.96 0.93
CA ALA A 523 -6.29 -6.45 2.20
C ALA A 523 -6.82 -7.25 3.41
N GLU A 524 -8.09 -7.68 3.39
CA GLU A 524 -8.66 -8.51 4.44
C GLU A 524 -8.00 -9.87 4.56
N ARG A 525 -7.92 -10.61 3.46
CA ARG A 525 -7.29 -11.94 3.42
C ARG A 525 -5.82 -11.88 3.82
N ARG A 526 -5.10 -10.89 3.30
CA ARG A 526 -3.69 -10.66 3.64
C ARG A 526 -3.53 -10.29 5.12
N GLY A 527 -4.41 -9.43 5.65
CA GLY A 527 -4.41 -9.05 7.06
C GLY A 527 -4.69 -10.24 7.99
N GLY A 528 -5.66 -11.08 7.63
CA GLY A 528 -5.94 -12.34 8.34
C GLY A 528 -4.70 -13.25 8.42
N THR A 529 -3.91 -13.31 7.35
CA THR A 529 -2.64 -14.06 7.34
C THR A 529 -1.64 -13.49 8.35
N LEU A 530 -1.49 -12.15 8.45
CA LEU A 530 -0.56 -11.54 9.43
C LEU A 530 -1.00 -11.81 10.87
N TYR A 531 -2.30 -11.70 11.17
CA TYR A 531 -2.81 -12.02 12.50
C TYR A 531 -2.63 -13.48 12.87
N ARG A 532 -2.78 -14.41 11.91
CA ARG A 532 -2.49 -15.83 12.12
C ARG A 532 -1.01 -16.04 12.42
N LEU A 533 -0.11 -15.43 11.62
CA LEU A 533 1.33 -15.49 11.85
C LEU A 533 1.74 -14.94 13.22
N ASP A 534 1.14 -13.82 13.68
CA ASP A 534 1.34 -13.31 15.05
C ASP A 534 0.94 -14.36 16.08
N SER A 535 -0.25 -14.96 15.93
CA SER A 535 -0.75 -15.96 16.91
C SER A 535 0.07 -17.25 16.97
N GLU A 536 0.74 -17.61 15.88
CA GLU A 536 1.60 -18.80 15.77
C GLU A 536 3.03 -18.55 16.29
N ARG A 537 3.47 -17.28 16.43
CA ARG A 537 4.81 -16.95 16.93
C ARG A 537 4.93 -17.22 18.44
N LYS A 538 6.07 -17.77 18.84
CA LYS A 538 6.41 -17.99 20.27
C LYS A 538 6.63 -16.66 20.99
N LEU A 539 7.36 -15.73 20.35
CA LEU A 539 7.60 -14.39 20.83
C LEU A 539 6.53 -13.47 20.24
N ARG A 540 5.71 -12.87 21.07
CA ARG A 540 4.60 -12.00 20.62
C ARG A 540 4.79 -10.52 20.99
N PHE A 541 5.84 -10.19 21.72
CA PHE A 541 6.10 -8.85 22.25
C PHE A 541 7.45 -8.34 21.75
N SER A 542 7.50 -7.11 21.23
CA SER A 542 8.71 -6.53 20.64
C SER A 542 9.88 -6.45 21.63
N HIS A 543 9.62 -6.19 22.90
CA HIS A 543 10.63 -6.12 23.96
C HIS A 543 11.25 -7.50 24.31
N GLU A 544 10.67 -8.60 23.86
CA GLU A 544 11.23 -9.96 24.03
C GLU A 544 12.12 -10.39 22.87
N ASN A 545 12.24 -9.60 21.79
CA ASN A 545 13.10 -9.96 20.67
C ASN A 545 14.57 -10.02 21.10
N PRO A 546 15.22 -11.21 21.10
CA PRO A 546 16.58 -11.36 21.61
C PRO A 546 17.62 -10.62 20.79
N GLU A 547 17.42 -10.45 19.47
CA GLU A 547 18.35 -9.69 18.63
C GLU A 547 18.23 -8.19 18.87
N VAL A 548 17.02 -7.68 19.15
CA VAL A 548 16.78 -6.28 19.55
C VAL A 548 17.41 -6.01 20.92
N GLN A 549 17.19 -6.88 21.91
CA GLN A 549 17.81 -6.75 23.23
C GLN A 549 19.35 -6.70 23.11
N LYS A 550 19.92 -7.61 22.33
CA LYS A 550 21.35 -7.66 22.08
C LYS A 550 21.89 -6.44 21.35
N ALA A 551 21.13 -5.87 20.40
CA ALA A 551 21.51 -4.64 19.72
C ALA A 551 21.56 -3.44 20.69
N TYR A 552 20.67 -3.40 21.69
CA TYR A 552 20.77 -2.40 22.77
C TYR A 552 21.97 -2.64 23.68
N GLU A 553 22.17 -3.85 24.15
CA GLU A 553 23.28 -4.20 25.06
C GLU A 553 24.65 -3.89 24.46
N GLU A 554 24.84 -4.23 23.19
CA GLU A 554 26.14 -4.17 22.53
C GLU A 554 26.44 -2.84 21.81
N PHE A 555 25.40 -2.09 21.42
CA PHE A 555 25.60 -0.96 20.51
C PHE A 555 24.75 0.29 20.82
N LEU A 556 23.44 0.14 20.97
CA LEU A 556 22.53 1.28 21.14
C LEU A 556 22.47 1.80 22.59
N GLY A 557 22.77 0.96 23.59
CA GLY A 557 22.69 1.26 25.02
C GLY A 557 21.29 1.00 25.57
N LYS A 558 20.39 1.94 25.47
CA LYS A 558 18.99 1.82 25.90
C LYS A 558 18.08 2.59 24.94
N PRO A 559 16.76 2.32 24.95
CA PRO A 559 15.81 3.15 24.21
C PRO A 559 15.98 4.65 24.52
N LEU A 560 15.82 5.49 23.51
CA LEU A 560 16.03 6.94 23.54
C LEU A 560 17.42 7.39 23.98
N SER A 561 18.43 6.51 23.95
CA SER A 561 19.82 6.90 24.20
C SER A 561 20.33 7.85 23.10
N ARG A 562 21.45 8.54 23.35
CA ARG A 562 22.07 9.42 22.34
C ARG A 562 22.41 8.68 21.03
N THR A 563 22.85 7.42 21.11
CA THR A 563 23.14 6.59 19.93
C THR A 563 21.88 6.21 19.20
N ALA A 564 20.86 5.74 19.93
CA ALA A 564 19.54 5.42 19.37
C ALA A 564 18.93 6.66 18.69
N HIS A 565 18.93 7.80 19.37
CA HIS A 565 18.40 9.05 18.83
C HIS A 565 19.10 9.46 17.52
N LYS A 566 20.43 9.37 17.45
CA LYS A 566 21.20 9.70 16.26
C LYS A 566 20.86 8.81 15.07
N LEU A 567 20.65 7.51 15.28
CA LEU A 567 20.51 6.52 14.22
C LEU A 567 19.05 6.25 13.85
N LEU A 568 18.17 6.23 14.85
CA LEU A 568 16.80 5.71 14.74
C LEU A 568 15.71 6.78 14.77
N HIS A 569 16.07 8.05 15.02
CA HIS A 569 15.10 9.16 15.06
C HIS A 569 15.35 10.18 13.96
N SER A 570 14.33 10.97 13.65
CA SER A 570 14.35 12.06 12.68
C SER A 570 13.39 13.16 13.12
N GLU A 571 13.78 14.42 12.95
CA GLU A 571 12.90 15.56 13.18
C GLU A 571 12.14 15.88 11.88
N HIS A 572 10.88 15.47 11.79
CA HIS A 572 10.02 15.68 10.60
C HIS A 572 9.78 17.17 10.27
N VAL A 573 10.00 18.07 11.21
CA VAL A 573 9.96 19.53 10.97
C VAL A 573 10.92 19.95 9.86
N ASN A 574 11.99 19.20 9.63
CA ASN A 574 12.96 19.47 8.58
C ASN A 574 12.44 19.11 7.17
N GLU A 575 11.38 18.32 7.04
CA GLU A 575 10.80 17.98 5.72
C GLU A 575 10.31 19.21 4.98
N LEU A 576 9.62 20.12 5.64
CA LEU A 576 9.17 21.39 5.06
C LEU A 576 10.34 22.25 4.57
N TYR A 577 11.44 22.29 5.31
CA TYR A 577 12.61 23.08 4.94
C TYR A 577 13.27 22.53 3.68
N PHE A 578 13.39 21.24 3.55
CA PHE A 578 14.02 20.59 2.39
C PHE A 578 13.10 20.56 1.17
N GLU A 579 11.79 20.40 1.34
CA GLU A 579 10.82 20.49 0.23
C GLU A 579 10.75 21.89 -0.37
N THR A 580 10.84 22.94 0.43
CA THR A 580 10.77 24.33 -0.03
C THR A 580 12.08 24.87 -0.62
N HIS A 581 13.23 24.28 -0.31
CA HIS A 581 14.56 24.76 -0.73
C HIS A 581 15.21 23.93 -1.84
N ASN A 582 14.67 22.77 -2.18
CA ASN A 582 15.12 21.99 -3.35
C ASN A 582 14.52 22.49 -4.69
N TYR A 583 13.68 23.54 -4.65
CA TYR A 583 13.09 24.19 -5.84
C TYR A 583 13.70 25.56 -6.16
N LEU A 584 14.79 25.95 -5.53
CA LEU A 584 15.63 27.09 -5.88
C LEU A 584 16.98 26.62 -6.41
#